data_b85f96b0fb466cd925e1fbf3f956321e
#
_entry.id   b85f96b0fb466cd925e1fbf3f956321e
#
_cell.length_a   1.000
_cell.length_b   1.000
_cell.length_c   1.000
_cell.angle_alpha   90.00
_cell.angle_beta   90.00
_cell.angle_gamma   90.00
#
_symmetry.space_group_name_H-M   'P 1'
#
loop_
_entity.id
_entity.type
_entity.pdbx_description
1 polymer ?
#
loop_
_entity_poly.entity_id
_entity_poly.type
_entity_poly.pdbx_seq_one_letter_code
_entity_poly.pdbx_strand_id
1 'polypeptide(L)'
;LAEKSGNPRFAWDSYRRFVQMYGDVVLGMKPKSKADIDPFEEIMDKVKEEKGVKLDTELDVDDLKRLVTLFKDAVKKYTGKDFPDDAYEQLWGGICAVFDSWMNERAILYRRMNQIPEEWGTAVNVQAMVYGNMGNNSATGVAFSRDAATGENIFNGEYLINAQGEDVVAGIRTPQQITVEGSRRWAALQGISEADRAAKYPSLEESMPECAAQLISLAHNLEDHYKDMQDMEFTIQDGKLWMLQTRNGKRTGAAMVRIAMDLLRAGEIDEKTCLLRMEPNKLDELLHPVFAKEDLKRAKVVAKGLPASPGAAAGQIVFSAEDAEAWAEKKRKVVLVRIETSPEDLRGMAVAQGILTMRGGMTSHAAVVARGMGKCCVSGAGEILVDYKEKTVTMGGKTFKEGDWISLNGSTGEVYDGQVPTTEPALDGDFGAIMNLASKYTKTYVRTNADTPRDAKQARHFGAQGIGLCRTEHMFFEGDRIKAVREMILASDLEGRKHALAKLLPMQRGDFEGIFEAMDGFGVTIRLLDPPLHEFVPHQTATQKELAEEMGLTLEEVKAKVDSLEEFNPMLGHRGCRLGITFPEITEMQTRAIIE
;
A
#
# COMPACT_ATOMS: atom_id res chain seq x y z
N LEU A 1 4.27 8.38 -47.28
CA LEU A 1 4.73 7.30 -46.42
C LEU A 1 4.56 5.94 -47.09
N ALA A 2 3.42 5.68 -47.75
CA ALA A 2 3.18 4.42 -48.49
C ALA A 2 4.23 4.14 -49.55
N GLU A 3 4.59 5.14 -50.34
CA GLU A 3 5.65 5.03 -51.35
C GLU A 3 7.04 4.77 -50.74
N LYS A 4 7.37 5.50 -49.66
CA LYS A 4 8.68 5.36 -49.00
C LYS A 4 8.86 4.02 -48.28
N SER A 5 7.81 3.53 -47.63
CA SER A 5 7.86 2.28 -46.86
C SER A 5 7.61 1.03 -47.73
N GLY A 6 7.06 1.18 -48.93
CA GLY A 6 6.57 0.07 -49.72
C GLY A 6 5.42 -0.72 -49.09
N ASN A 7 4.83 -0.21 -48.00
CA ASN A 7 3.75 -0.83 -47.22
C ASN A 7 2.54 0.11 -47.11
N PRO A 8 1.61 0.08 -48.06
CA PRO A 8 0.44 0.95 -48.05
C PRO A 8 -0.47 0.71 -46.83
N ARG A 9 -0.60 -0.56 -46.37
CA ARG A 9 -1.44 -0.85 -45.20
C ARG A 9 -0.90 -0.17 -43.96
N PHE A 10 0.40 -0.28 -43.69
CA PHE A 10 1.07 0.40 -42.59
C PHE A 10 0.86 1.92 -42.65
N ALA A 11 1.05 2.52 -43.82
CA ALA A 11 0.91 3.96 -43.99
C ALA A 11 -0.50 4.45 -43.68
N TRP A 12 -1.52 3.74 -44.17
CA TRP A 12 -2.93 4.12 -43.94
C TRP A 12 -3.39 3.83 -42.52
N ASP A 13 -2.93 2.76 -41.89
CA ASP A 13 -3.20 2.52 -40.46
C ASP A 13 -2.55 3.57 -39.56
N SER A 14 -1.30 3.95 -39.83
CA SER A 14 -0.60 5.03 -39.09
C SER A 14 -1.33 6.35 -39.25
N TYR A 15 -1.83 6.67 -40.44
CA TYR A 15 -2.58 7.89 -40.67
C TYR A 15 -3.95 7.86 -40.01
N ARG A 16 -4.67 6.75 -40.06
CA ARG A 16 -5.91 6.55 -39.32
C ARG A 16 -5.73 6.80 -37.82
N ARG A 17 -4.70 6.19 -37.20
CA ARG A 17 -4.34 6.38 -35.78
C ARG A 17 -4.01 7.84 -35.48
N PHE A 18 -3.27 8.52 -36.37
CA PHE A 18 -2.94 9.92 -36.24
C PHE A 18 -4.19 10.80 -36.25
N VAL A 19 -5.14 10.59 -37.18
CA VAL A 19 -6.37 11.37 -37.24
C VAL A 19 -7.21 11.18 -35.97
N GLN A 20 -7.32 9.95 -35.46
CA GLN A 20 -8.00 9.65 -34.21
C GLN A 20 -7.33 10.38 -33.04
N MET A 21 -6.02 10.18 -32.85
CA MET A 21 -5.30 10.77 -31.73
C MET A 21 -5.29 12.30 -31.76
N TYR A 22 -5.15 12.89 -32.94
CA TYR A 22 -5.25 14.34 -33.13
C TYR A 22 -6.65 14.85 -32.79
N GLY A 23 -7.69 14.15 -33.23
CA GLY A 23 -9.08 14.45 -32.88
C GLY A 23 -9.32 14.41 -31.37
N ASP A 24 -8.86 13.37 -30.73
CA ASP A 24 -9.05 13.15 -29.28
C ASP A 24 -8.29 14.18 -28.43
N VAL A 25 -7.02 14.38 -28.74
CA VAL A 25 -6.11 15.16 -27.89
C VAL A 25 -6.08 16.65 -28.29
N VAL A 26 -5.86 16.93 -29.57
CA VAL A 26 -5.70 18.32 -30.05
C VAL A 26 -7.03 19.02 -30.21
N LEU A 27 -8.04 18.30 -30.74
CA LEU A 27 -9.36 18.87 -31.00
C LEU A 27 -10.36 18.61 -29.88
N GLY A 28 -9.96 17.88 -28.83
CA GLY A 28 -10.75 17.69 -27.61
C GLY A 28 -11.98 16.81 -27.77
N MET A 29 -11.95 15.85 -28.73
CA MET A 29 -13.09 14.95 -29.01
C MET A 29 -13.15 13.75 -28.06
N LYS A 30 -12.10 13.53 -27.26
CA LYS A 30 -12.07 12.42 -26.30
C LYS A 30 -13.23 12.48 -25.31
N PRO A 31 -13.96 11.40 -25.10
CA PRO A 31 -15.04 11.34 -24.12
C PRO A 31 -14.62 11.82 -22.73
N LYS A 32 -15.43 12.64 -22.09
CA LYS A 32 -15.15 13.17 -20.73
C LYS A 32 -15.58 12.19 -19.64
N SER A 33 -16.47 11.28 -19.92
CA SER A 33 -16.93 10.24 -19.00
C SER A 33 -16.95 8.86 -19.67
N LYS A 34 -16.92 7.80 -18.85
CA LYS A 34 -17.06 6.41 -19.35
C LYS A 34 -18.43 6.09 -19.94
N ALA A 35 -19.42 6.96 -19.72
CA ALA A 35 -20.76 6.82 -20.26
C ALA A 35 -20.92 7.45 -21.66
N ASP A 36 -19.96 8.28 -22.07
CA ASP A 36 -19.96 8.92 -23.38
C ASP A 36 -19.35 7.95 -24.41
N ILE A 37 -19.96 7.91 -25.59
CA ILE A 37 -19.48 7.06 -26.70
C ILE A 37 -18.35 7.79 -27.42
N ASP A 38 -17.22 7.11 -27.60
CA ASP A 38 -16.14 7.60 -28.46
C ASP A 38 -16.56 7.48 -29.93
N PRO A 39 -16.67 8.60 -30.66
CA PRO A 39 -17.13 8.58 -32.05
C PRO A 39 -16.18 7.83 -32.98
N PHE A 40 -14.88 7.76 -32.67
CA PHE A 40 -13.92 7.02 -33.48
C PHE A 40 -14.02 5.51 -33.24
N GLU A 41 -14.22 5.10 -31.98
CA GLU A 41 -14.43 3.69 -31.64
C GLU A 41 -15.74 3.16 -32.25
N GLU A 42 -16.82 3.93 -32.18
CA GLU A 42 -18.10 3.56 -32.81
C GLU A 42 -17.96 3.34 -34.32
N ILE A 43 -17.26 4.24 -35.02
CA ILE A 43 -17.01 4.12 -36.46
C ILE A 43 -16.11 2.90 -36.76
N MET A 44 -15.08 2.68 -35.95
CA MET A 44 -14.17 1.56 -36.09
C MET A 44 -14.90 0.23 -35.93
N ASP A 45 -15.69 0.08 -34.88
CA ASP A 45 -16.43 -1.13 -34.58
C ASP A 45 -17.46 -1.46 -35.67
N LYS A 46 -18.13 -0.43 -36.20
CA LYS A 46 -19.06 -0.59 -37.31
C LYS A 46 -18.36 -1.11 -38.59
N VAL A 47 -17.18 -0.57 -38.93
CA VAL A 47 -16.43 -1.03 -40.10
C VAL A 47 -15.92 -2.46 -39.89
N LYS A 48 -15.48 -2.83 -38.68
CA LYS A 48 -15.09 -4.21 -38.34
C LYS A 48 -16.26 -5.18 -38.44
N GLU A 49 -17.43 -4.77 -37.93
CA GLU A 49 -18.66 -5.58 -37.98
C GLU A 49 -19.09 -5.81 -39.43
N GLU A 50 -19.12 -4.77 -40.25
CA GLU A 50 -19.45 -4.88 -41.70
C GLU A 50 -18.48 -5.81 -42.44
N LYS A 51 -17.20 -5.83 -42.05
CA LYS A 51 -16.16 -6.70 -42.63
C LYS A 51 -16.15 -8.11 -42.04
N GLY A 52 -16.76 -8.32 -40.88
CA GLY A 52 -16.74 -9.59 -40.15
C GLY A 52 -15.42 -9.92 -39.46
N VAL A 53 -14.62 -8.91 -39.10
CA VAL A 53 -13.31 -9.06 -38.43
C VAL A 53 -13.37 -8.52 -37.00
N LYS A 54 -12.40 -8.95 -36.15
CA LYS A 54 -12.35 -8.53 -34.74
C LYS A 54 -11.17 -7.61 -34.44
N LEU A 55 -10.06 -7.78 -35.14
CA LEU A 55 -8.83 -7.04 -34.88
C LEU A 55 -8.58 -5.97 -35.95
N ASP A 56 -8.03 -4.84 -35.54
CA ASP A 56 -7.62 -3.75 -36.45
C ASP A 56 -6.61 -4.23 -37.49
N THR A 57 -5.78 -5.21 -37.13
CA THR A 57 -4.76 -5.80 -37.99
C THR A 57 -5.34 -6.60 -39.17
N GLU A 58 -6.62 -6.95 -39.14
CA GLU A 58 -7.35 -7.69 -40.17
C GLU A 58 -7.98 -6.77 -41.23
N LEU A 59 -7.98 -5.47 -41.01
CA LEU A 59 -8.47 -4.46 -41.95
C LEU A 59 -7.47 -4.27 -43.09
N ASP A 60 -7.97 -4.22 -44.32
CA ASP A 60 -7.16 -3.98 -45.50
C ASP A 60 -6.97 -2.47 -45.83
N VAL A 61 -6.24 -2.16 -46.90
CA VAL A 61 -5.91 -0.79 -47.30
C VAL A 61 -7.15 0.03 -47.62
N ASP A 62 -8.16 -0.57 -48.23
CA ASP A 62 -9.37 0.15 -48.65
C ASP A 62 -10.30 0.43 -47.44
N ASP A 63 -10.36 -0.51 -46.49
CA ASP A 63 -11.02 -0.30 -45.21
C ASP A 63 -10.39 0.88 -44.43
N LEU A 64 -9.05 0.89 -44.37
CA LEU A 64 -8.30 1.96 -43.68
C LEU A 64 -8.45 3.33 -44.34
N LYS A 65 -8.46 3.40 -45.66
CA LYS A 65 -8.77 4.66 -46.39
C LYS A 65 -10.18 5.14 -46.10
N ARG A 66 -11.16 4.23 -46.07
CA ARG A 66 -12.55 4.53 -45.71
C ARG A 66 -12.63 5.06 -44.29
N LEU A 67 -11.93 4.42 -43.33
CA LEU A 67 -11.89 4.86 -41.94
C LEU A 67 -11.30 6.28 -41.81
N VAL A 68 -10.21 6.58 -42.49
CA VAL A 68 -9.63 7.94 -42.50
C VAL A 68 -10.66 8.98 -42.96
N THR A 69 -11.42 8.67 -44.00
CA THR A 69 -12.47 9.58 -44.50
C THR A 69 -13.57 9.77 -43.46
N LEU A 70 -14.09 8.68 -42.89
CA LEU A 70 -15.12 8.72 -41.86
C LEU A 70 -14.67 9.45 -40.58
N PHE A 71 -13.41 9.29 -40.20
CA PHE A 71 -12.84 10.00 -39.04
C PHE A 71 -12.73 11.50 -39.29
N LYS A 72 -12.29 11.90 -40.49
CA LYS A 72 -12.26 13.33 -40.87
C LYS A 72 -13.67 13.93 -40.91
N ASP A 73 -14.66 13.19 -41.41
CA ASP A 73 -16.06 13.61 -41.40
C ASP A 73 -16.60 13.75 -39.95
N ALA A 74 -16.23 12.84 -39.06
CA ALA A 74 -16.56 12.93 -37.63
C ALA A 74 -15.93 14.16 -37.00
N VAL A 75 -14.64 14.47 -37.29
CA VAL A 75 -13.97 15.69 -36.84
C VAL A 75 -14.74 16.93 -37.30
N LYS A 76 -15.08 17.01 -38.57
CA LYS A 76 -15.87 18.15 -39.12
C LYS A 76 -17.22 18.28 -38.45
N LYS A 77 -17.92 17.16 -38.25
CA LYS A 77 -19.22 17.13 -37.58
C LYS A 77 -19.16 17.62 -36.14
N TYR A 78 -18.13 17.20 -35.41
CA TYR A 78 -17.97 17.51 -33.98
C TYR A 78 -17.44 18.91 -33.74
N THR A 79 -16.42 19.35 -34.50
CA THR A 79 -15.69 20.62 -34.31
C THR A 79 -16.20 21.77 -35.17
N GLY A 80 -16.97 21.47 -36.23
CA GLY A 80 -17.40 22.43 -37.28
C GLY A 80 -16.28 22.84 -38.23
N LYS A 81 -15.06 22.25 -38.11
CA LYS A 81 -13.88 22.55 -38.93
C LYS A 81 -13.39 21.30 -39.64
N ASP A 82 -12.79 21.48 -40.82
CA ASP A 82 -12.11 20.39 -41.51
C ASP A 82 -10.84 19.99 -40.73
N PHE A 83 -10.49 18.69 -40.83
CA PHE A 83 -9.21 18.21 -40.30
C PHE A 83 -8.07 18.88 -41.06
N PRO A 84 -7.04 19.43 -40.38
CA PRO A 84 -5.94 20.09 -41.05
C PRO A 84 -5.11 19.12 -41.88
N ASP A 85 -4.91 19.41 -43.17
CA ASP A 85 -4.12 18.55 -44.07
C ASP A 85 -2.65 19.05 -44.18
N ASP A 86 -2.35 20.27 -43.76
CA ASP A 86 -0.99 20.81 -43.74
C ASP A 86 -0.20 20.25 -42.55
N ALA A 87 0.97 19.68 -42.83
CA ALA A 87 1.81 19.02 -41.80
C ALA A 87 2.34 19.98 -40.73
N TYR A 88 2.59 21.25 -41.07
CA TYR A 88 3.05 22.27 -40.10
C TYR A 88 1.90 22.75 -39.23
N GLU A 89 0.70 22.84 -39.77
CA GLU A 89 -0.51 23.15 -38.99
C GLU A 89 -0.79 22.01 -37.98
N GLN A 90 -0.68 20.73 -38.41
CA GLN A 90 -0.78 19.57 -37.53
C GLN A 90 0.27 19.59 -36.42
N LEU A 91 1.53 19.84 -36.77
CA LEU A 91 2.63 19.92 -35.81
C LEU A 91 2.39 21.05 -34.79
N TRP A 92 1.99 22.23 -35.25
CA TRP A 92 1.73 23.37 -34.37
C TRP A 92 0.55 23.11 -33.44
N GLY A 93 -0.51 22.51 -33.94
CA GLY A 93 -1.64 22.06 -33.11
C GLY A 93 -1.21 21.09 -32.01
N GLY A 94 -0.36 20.10 -32.34
CA GLY A 94 0.20 19.17 -31.36
C GLY A 94 1.08 19.87 -30.29
N ILE A 95 1.93 20.80 -30.71
CA ILE A 95 2.76 21.61 -29.78
C ILE A 95 1.87 22.39 -28.80
N CYS A 96 0.85 23.11 -29.32
CA CYS A 96 -0.09 23.84 -28.47
C CYS A 96 -0.81 22.93 -27.48
N ALA A 97 -1.29 21.75 -27.93
CA ALA A 97 -1.96 20.80 -27.07
C ALA A 97 -1.07 20.29 -25.91
N VAL A 98 0.24 20.11 -26.14
CA VAL A 98 1.18 19.77 -25.07
C VAL A 98 1.30 20.88 -24.04
N PHE A 99 1.41 22.14 -24.47
CA PHE A 99 1.43 23.28 -23.54
C PHE A 99 0.12 23.41 -22.76
N ASP A 100 -1.02 23.27 -23.42
CA ASP A 100 -2.35 23.32 -22.79
C ASP A 100 -2.55 22.20 -21.77
N SER A 101 -1.96 21.02 -22.00
CA SER A 101 -2.05 19.88 -21.10
C SER A 101 -1.48 20.13 -19.70
N TRP A 102 -0.59 21.13 -19.55
CA TRP A 102 -0.08 21.57 -18.24
C TRP A 102 -1.20 22.02 -17.30
N MET A 103 -2.29 22.55 -17.85
CA MET A 103 -3.42 23.08 -17.09
C MET A 103 -4.60 22.12 -16.97
N ASN A 104 -4.47 20.86 -17.42
CA ASN A 104 -5.52 19.87 -17.20
C ASN A 104 -5.58 19.40 -15.74
N GLU A 105 -6.74 18.94 -15.28
CA GLU A 105 -6.98 18.56 -13.88
C GLU A 105 -6.00 17.49 -13.37
N ARG A 106 -5.69 16.50 -14.20
CA ARG A 106 -4.75 15.43 -13.83
C ARG A 106 -3.33 15.97 -13.61
N ALA A 107 -2.87 16.88 -14.45
CA ALA A 107 -1.56 17.48 -14.32
C ALA A 107 -1.48 18.41 -13.10
N ILE A 108 -2.54 19.17 -12.83
CA ILE A 108 -2.65 20.03 -11.63
C ILE A 108 -2.60 19.15 -10.36
N LEU A 109 -3.39 18.08 -10.31
CA LEU A 109 -3.40 17.15 -9.18
C LEU A 109 -2.02 16.52 -8.97
N TYR A 110 -1.38 16.06 -10.03
CA TYR A 110 -0.04 15.48 -9.98
C TYR A 110 0.99 16.46 -9.40
N ARG A 111 0.98 17.72 -9.85
CA ARG A 111 1.88 18.76 -9.31
C ARG A 111 1.66 18.98 -7.82
N ARG A 112 0.40 19.10 -7.38
CA ARG A 112 0.06 19.27 -5.95
C ARG A 112 0.55 18.08 -5.10
N MET A 113 0.33 16.86 -5.57
CA MET A 113 0.79 15.65 -4.86
C MET A 113 2.31 15.55 -4.76
N ASN A 114 3.05 16.08 -5.76
CA ASN A 114 4.50 16.00 -5.81
C ASN A 114 5.19 17.34 -5.43
N GLN A 115 4.44 18.32 -4.89
CA GLN A 115 4.95 19.63 -4.46
C GLN A 115 5.72 20.38 -5.56
N ILE A 116 5.28 20.25 -6.80
CA ILE A 116 5.85 20.94 -7.94
C ILE A 116 5.23 22.36 -8.00
N PRO A 117 6.04 23.43 -8.06
CA PRO A 117 5.55 24.81 -8.11
C PRO A 117 4.60 25.06 -9.28
N GLU A 118 3.52 25.77 -9.05
CA GLU A 118 2.51 26.08 -10.09
C GLU A 118 3.03 27.03 -11.16
N GLU A 119 3.99 27.88 -10.80
CA GLU A 119 4.64 28.84 -11.69
C GLU A 119 5.61 28.21 -12.71
N TRP A 120 5.95 26.94 -12.55
CA TRP A 120 6.71 26.21 -13.54
C TRP A 120 5.87 25.97 -14.79
N GLY A 121 6.53 25.71 -15.90
CA GLY A 121 5.91 25.34 -17.16
C GLY A 121 6.35 23.96 -17.63
N THR A 122 5.98 23.63 -18.85
CA THR A 122 6.42 22.42 -19.54
C THR A 122 7.19 22.77 -20.81
N ALA A 123 7.87 21.79 -21.38
CA ALA A 123 8.59 21.90 -22.65
C ALA A 123 8.07 20.87 -23.65
N VAL A 124 8.28 21.14 -24.92
CA VAL A 124 7.91 20.24 -26.02
C VAL A 124 9.15 19.87 -26.80
N ASN A 125 9.37 18.57 -26.98
CA ASN A 125 10.38 18.02 -27.87
C ASN A 125 9.70 17.42 -29.10
N VAL A 126 10.12 17.87 -30.28
CA VAL A 126 9.70 17.26 -31.55
C VAL A 126 10.72 16.19 -31.93
N GLN A 127 10.30 14.93 -31.94
CA GLN A 127 11.17 13.79 -32.13
C GLN A 127 10.74 12.97 -33.35
N ALA A 128 11.72 12.48 -34.13
CA ALA A 128 11.44 11.57 -35.21
C ALA A 128 10.79 10.28 -34.68
N MET A 129 9.76 9.83 -35.36
CA MET A 129 9.00 8.66 -34.97
C MET A 129 9.65 7.37 -35.52
N VAL A 130 9.67 6.32 -34.68
CA VAL A 130 10.08 4.96 -35.02
C VAL A 130 8.86 4.08 -34.96
N TYR A 131 8.71 3.18 -35.95
CA TYR A 131 7.49 2.42 -36.15
C TYR A 131 7.67 0.93 -35.84
N GLY A 132 7.06 0.45 -34.77
CA GLY A 132 7.01 -0.96 -34.42
C GLY A 132 5.96 -1.77 -35.17
N ASN A 133 5.14 -1.11 -36.00
CA ASN A 133 4.03 -1.70 -36.75
C ASN A 133 4.25 -1.74 -38.29
N MET A 134 5.51 -1.81 -38.72
CA MET A 134 5.83 -1.93 -40.14
C MET A 134 5.73 -3.36 -40.73
N GLY A 135 5.50 -4.35 -39.89
CA GLY A 135 5.41 -5.74 -40.27
C GLY A 135 5.95 -6.70 -39.22
N ASN A 136 6.10 -7.96 -39.55
CA ASN A 136 6.51 -9.02 -38.60
C ASN A 136 7.97 -8.94 -38.15
N ASN A 137 8.79 -8.13 -38.81
CA ASN A 137 10.16 -7.80 -38.43
C ASN A 137 10.25 -6.51 -37.61
N SER A 138 9.12 -5.99 -37.16
CA SER A 138 8.99 -4.79 -36.33
C SER A 138 8.22 -5.13 -35.07
N ALA A 139 8.56 -4.47 -33.96
CA ALA A 139 7.98 -4.72 -32.65
C ALA A 139 8.11 -3.48 -31.75
N THR A 140 7.38 -3.45 -30.67
CA THR A 140 7.58 -2.49 -29.57
C THR A 140 7.48 -3.20 -28.24
N GLY A 141 8.12 -2.68 -27.20
CA GLY A 141 8.09 -3.31 -25.89
C GLY A 141 8.68 -2.48 -24.78
N VAL A 142 8.59 -3.06 -23.59
CA VAL A 142 9.17 -2.55 -22.35
C VAL A 142 10.07 -3.61 -21.73
N ALA A 143 11.17 -3.17 -21.14
CA ALA A 143 12.14 -4.07 -20.53
C ALA A 143 12.64 -3.51 -19.19
N PHE A 144 13.03 -4.41 -18.31
CA PHE A 144 13.57 -4.10 -16.99
C PHE A 144 14.91 -4.81 -16.82
N SER A 145 15.94 -4.10 -16.37
CA SER A 145 17.25 -4.70 -16.12
C SER A 145 17.23 -5.71 -14.97
N ARG A 146 16.28 -5.56 -14.04
CA ARG A 146 16.04 -6.47 -12.91
C ARG A 146 14.55 -6.70 -12.69
N ASP A 147 14.18 -7.73 -11.95
CA ASP A 147 12.79 -7.94 -11.54
C ASP A 147 12.35 -6.84 -10.56
N ALA A 148 11.39 -6.01 -10.97
CA ALA A 148 10.88 -4.88 -10.20
C ALA A 148 10.12 -5.30 -8.93
N ALA A 149 9.76 -6.55 -8.83
CA ALA A 149 8.99 -7.10 -7.73
C ALA A 149 9.85 -7.75 -6.65
N THR A 150 10.91 -8.45 -7.06
CA THR A 150 11.77 -9.23 -6.16
C THR A 150 13.17 -8.65 -6.02
N GLY A 151 13.58 -7.77 -6.95
CA GLY A 151 14.93 -7.22 -7.02
C GLY A 151 15.96 -8.18 -7.63
N GLU A 152 15.54 -9.37 -8.06
CA GLU A 152 16.45 -10.34 -8.67
C GLU A 152 17.12 -9.76 -9.91
N ASN A 153 18.42 -10.03 -10.07
CA ASN A 153 19.17 -9.63 -11.23
C ASN A 153 18.81 -10.53 -12.44
N ILE A 154 17.56 -10.39 -12.89
CA ILE A 154 16.99 -11.12 -14.02
C ILE A 154 16.43 -10.11 -14.99
N PHE A 155 17.03 -10.03 -16.18
CA PHE A 155 16.48 -9.22 -17.26
C PHE A 155 15.14 -9.78 -17.70
N ASN A 156 14.12 -8.91 -17.76
CA ASN A 156 12.76 -9.30 -18.09
C ASN A 156 12.03 -8.19 -18.85
N GLY A 157 10.88 -8.50 -19.41
CA GLY A 157 10.06 -7.53 -20.13
C GLY A 157 9.13 -8.18 -21.13
N GLU A 158 8.36 -7.34 -21.79
CA GLU A 158 7.29 -7.75 -22.70
C GLU A 158 7.37 -7.00 -24.02
N TYR A 159 6.97 -7.64 -25.11
CA TYR A 159 6.93 -7.03 -26.42
C TYR A 159 5.73 -7.50 -27.24
N LEU A 160 5.37 -6.74 -28.26
CA LEU A 160 4.38 -7.09 -29.27
C LEU A 160 4.96 -6.92 -30.67
N ILE A 161 4.83 -7.95 -31.49
CA ILE A 161 5.17 -7.89 -32.91
C ILE A 161 4.13 -7.07 -33.67
N ASN A 162 4.57 -6.28 -34.62
CA ASN A 162 3.73 -5.44 -35.48
C ASN A 162 2.75 -4.60 -34.65
N ALA A 163 3.29 -3.79 -33.74
CA ALA A 163 2.53 -3.00 -32.78
C ALA A 163 3.20 -1.64 -32.48
N GLN A 164 2.41 -0.69 -32.02
CA GLN A 164 2.88 0.57 -31.43
C GLN A 164 2.83 0.52 -29.90
N GLY A 165 3.46 1.48 -29.21
CA GLY A 165 3.56 1.50 -27.76
C GLY A 165 2.19 1.48 -27.05
N GLU A 166 1.20 2.14 -27.61
CA GLU A 166 -0.18 2.14 -27.11
C GLU A 166 -0.83 0.74 -27.12
N ASP A 167 -0.48 -0.11 -28.08
CA ASP A 167 -1.02 -1.48 -28.17
C ASP A 167 -0.54 -2.37 -27.03
N VAL A 168 0.68 -2.11 -26.50
CA VAL A 168 1.23 -2.82 -25.32
C VAL A 168 0.46 -2.46 -24.06
N VAL A 169 0.10 -1.17 -23.91
CA VAL A 169 -0.58 -0.65 -22.72
C VAL A 169 -2.09 -0.95 -22.75
N ALA A 170 -2.69 -0.96 -23.94
CA ALA A 170 -4.14 -1.16 -24.10
C ALA A 170 -4.62 -2.58 -23.72
N GLY A 171 -3.73 -3.57 -23.65
CA GLY A 171 -4.08 -4.95 -23.25
C GLY A 171 -4.99 -5.71 -24.21
N ILE A 172 -5.15 -5.23 -25.44
CA ILE A 172 -5.99 -5.86 -26.48
C ILE A 172 -5.37 -7.16 -26.99
N ARG A 173 -4.04 -7.20 -27.02
CA ARG A 173 -3.25 -8.36 -27.44
C ARG A 173 -2.42 -8.84 -26.26
N THR A 174 -2.22 -10.16 -26.14
CA THR A 174 -1.34 -10.74 -25.11
C THR A 174 0.13 -10.46 -25.47
N PRO A 175 0.88 -9.70 -24.65
CA PRO A 175 2.30 -9.47 -24.89
C PRO A 175 3.11 -10.77 -24.76
N GLN A 176 4.18 -10.86 -25.53
CA GLN A 176 5.15 -11.94 -25.47
C GLN A 176 6.34 -11.51 -24.61
N GLN A 177 7.04 -12.49 -24.02
CA GLN A 177 8.16 -12.24 -23.14
C GLN A 177 9.46 -12.04 -23.93
N ILE A 178 10.38 -11.23 -23.43
CA ILE A 178 11.65 -10.94 -24.12
C ILE A 178 12.56 -12.17 -24.08
N THR A 179 12.71 -12.83 -22.92
CA THR A 179 13.60 -13.97 -22.73
C THR A 179 12.88 -15.31 -22.88
N VAL A 180 13.60 -16.35 -23.35
CA VAL A 180 13.08 -17.73 -23.43
C VAL A 180 12.67 -18.23 -22.04
N GLU A 181 13.47 -17.94 -21.00
CA GLU A 181 13.18 -18.35 -19.63
C GLU A 181 11.90 -17.66 -19.12
N GLY A 182 11.78 -16.35 -19.32
CA GLY A 182 10.58 -15.60 -18.99
C GLY A 182 9.33 -16.13 -19.69
N SER A 183 9.46 -16.46 -20.99
CA SER A 183 8.38 -17.03 -21.79
C SER A 183 7.94 -18.41 -21.27
N ARG A 184 8.88 -19.28 -20.92
CA ARG A 184 8.58 -20.60 -20.32
C ARG A 184 7.91 -20.47 -18.96
N ARG A 185 8.40 -19.58 -18.12
CA ARG A 185 7.81 -19.31 -16.81
C ARG A 185 6.38 -18.79 -16.94
N TRP A 186 6.16 -17.83 -17.85
CA TRP A 186 4.83 -17.30 -18.15
C TRP A 186 3.89 -18.40 -18.66
N ALA A 187 4.32 -19.22 -19.62
CA ALA A 187 3.51 -20.31 -20.18
C ALA A 187 3.12 -21.35 -19.12
N ALA A 188 4.05 -21.71 -18.24
CA ALA A 188 3.78 -22.63 -17.13
C ALA A 188 2.66 -22.09 -16.19
N LEU A 189 2.69 -20.79 -15.87
CA LEU A 189 1.65 -20.14 -15.07
C LEU A 189 0.28 -20.11 -15.75
N GLN A 190 0.27 -20.05 -17.10
CA GLN A 190 -0.96 -20.06 -17.89
C GLN A 190 -1.44 -21.48 -18.24
N GLY A 191 -0.68 -22.52 -17.88
CA GLY A 191 -0.99 -23.90 -18.27
C GLY A 191 -0.82 -24.20 -19.76
N ILE A 192 0.02 -23.42 -20.46
CA ILE A 192 0.31 -23.55 -21.90
C ILE A 192 1.46 -24.53 -22.11
N SER A 193 1.31 -25.46 -23.04
CA SER A 193 2.39 -26.42 -23.40
C SER A 193 3.59 -25.71 -24.06
N GLU A 194 4.80 -26.28 -23.96
CA GLU A 194 6.00 -25.70 -24.57
C GLU A 194 5.86 -25.63 -26.11
N ALA A 195 5.17 -26.59 -26.72
CA ALA A 195 4.92 -26.59 -28.17
C ALA A 195 3.99 -25.42 -28.57
N ASP A 196 2.93 -25.20 -27.84
CA ASP A 196 2.03 -24.06 -28.07
C ASP A 196 2.70 -22.70 -27.74
N ARG A 197 3.51 -22.66 -26.69
CA ARG A 197 4.29 -21.47 -26.34
C ARG A 197 5.21 -21.08 -27.50
N ALA A 198 6.06 -22.00 -27.94
CA ALA A 198 7.03 -21.74 -29.03
C ALA A 198 6.34 -21.35 -30.34
N ALA A 199 5.18 -21.95 -30.64
CA ALA A 199 4.45 -21.69 -31.88
C ALA A 199 3.66 -20.36 -31.87
N LYS A 200 3.04 -20.01 -30.72
CA LYS A 200 2.09 -18.88 -30.64
C LYS A 200 2.63 -17.68 -29.86
N TYR A 201 3.59 -17.92 -28.95
CA TYR A 201 4.13 -16.90 -28.03
C TYR A 201 5.66 -16.99 -27.93
N PRO A 202 6.39 -17.01 -29.08
CA PRO A 202 7.84 -17.05 -29.04
C PRO A 202 8.40 -15.83 -28.30
N SER A 203 9.52 -16.02 -27.61
CA SER A 203 10.23 -14.90 -26.98
C SER A 203 10.90 -14.01 -28.05
N LEU A 204 11.33 -12.80 -27.64
CA LEU A 204 12.11 -11.93 -28.52
C LEU A 204 13.46 -12.57 -28.87
N GLU A 205 14.07 -13.32 -27.94
CA GLU A 205 15.30 -14.10 -28.20
C GLU A 205 15.12 -15.14 -29.31
N GLU A 206 13.92 -15.73 -29.45
CA GLU A 206 13.60 -16.69 -30.51
C GLU A 206 13.21 -16.01 -31.83
N SER A 207 12.45 -14.88 -31.74
CA SER A 207 11.91 -14.19 -32.92
C SER A 207 12.90 -13.24 -33.57
N MET A 208 13.68 -12.51 -32.75
CA MET A 208 14.63 -11.46 -33.20
C MET A 208 15.90 -11.51 -32.34
N PRO A 209 16.71 -12.58 -32.43
CA PRO A 209 17.81 -12.84 -31.50
C PRO A 209 18.89 -11.74 -31.47
N GLU A 210 19.18 -11.10 -32.59
CA GLU A 210 20.17 -10.00 -32.65
C GLU A 210 19.67 -8.76 -31.89
N CYS A 211 18.39 -8.40 -32.04
CA CYS A 211 17.78 -7.28 -31.31
C CYS A 211 17.69 -7.59 -29.81
N ALA A 212 17.35 -8.83 -29.43
CA ALA A 212 17.30 -9.24 -28.03
C ALA A 212 18.69 -9.17 -27.38
N ALA A 213 19.73 -9.68 -28.03
CA ALA A 213 21.11 -9.62 -27.53
C ALA A 213 21.59 -8.16 -27.37
N GLN A 214 21.27 -7.30 -28.35
CA GLN A 214 21.60 -5.88 -28.30
C GLN A 214 20.87 -5.17 -27.16
N LEU A 215 19.58 -5.46 -26.96
CA LEU A 215 18.75 -4.89 -25.87
C LEU A 215 19.30 -5.29 -24.50
N ILE A 216 19.65 -6.54 -24.28
CA ILE A 216 20.25 -7.04 -23.03
C ILE A 216 21.59 -6.34 -22.76
N SER A 217 22.44 -6.20 -23.78
CA SER A 217 23.72 -5.48 -23.64
C SER A 217 23.52 -4.01 -23.28
N LEU A 218 22.53 -3.35 -23.89
CA LEU A 218 22.19 -1.96 -23.56
C LEU A 218 21.64 -1.84 -22.14
N ALA A 219 20.84 -2.79 -21.68
CA ALA A 219 20.32 -2.81 -20.31
C ALA A 219 21.44 -2.86 -19.26
N HIS A 220 22.44 -3.72 -19.48
CA HIS A 220 23.62 -3.78 -18.61
C HIS A 220 24.39 -2.46 -18.63
N ASN A 221 24.66 -1.89 -19.80
CA ASN A 221 25.37 -0.61 -19.93
C ASN A 221 24.61 0.54 -19.21
N LEU A 222 23.28 0.55 -19.28
CA LEU A 222 22.47 1.56 -18.63
C LEU A 222 22.45 1.37 -17.10
N GLU A 223 22.33 0.14 -16.61
CA GLU A 223 22.41 -0.15 -15.19
C GLU A 223 23.79 0.22 -14.63
N ASP A 224 24.87 -0.11 -15.34
CA ASP A 224 26.24 0.26 -14.97
C ASP A 224 26.47 1.78 -14.98
N HIS A 225 25.85 2.49 -15.92
CA HIS A 225 25.96 3.95 -16.00
C HIS A 225 25.20 4.67 -14.89
N TYR A 226 23.93 4.30 -14.68
CA TYR A 226 23.06 4.93 -13.69
C TYR A 226 23.23 4.35 -12.29
N LYS A 227 23.95 3.24 -12.16
CA LYS A 227 24.15 2.50 -10.90
C LYS A 227 22.82 2.13 -10.24
N ASP A 228 21.79 1.89 -11.04
CA ASP A 228 20.46 1.55 -10.58
C ASP A 228 19.69 0.76 -11.63
N MET A 229 18.70 -0.04 -11.17
CA MET A 229 17.77 -0.75 -12.03
C MET A 229 17.09 0.19 -13.03
N GLN A 230 17.04 -0.22 -14.29
CA GLN A 230 16.46 0.55 -15.39
C GLN A 230 15.17 -0.05 -15.90
N ASP A 231 14.20 0.81 -16.17
CA ASP A 231 12.96 0.59 -16.90
C ASP A 231 13.14 1.24 -18.28
N MET A 232 12.98 0.45 -19.34
CA MET A 232 13.35 0.82 -20.70
C MET A 232 12.17 0.63 -21.64
N GLU A 233 11.97 1.61 -22.52
CA GLU A 233 11.03 1.52 -23.64
C GLU A 233 11.82 1.41 -24.94
N PHE A 234 11.45 0.47 -25.80
CA PHE A 234 12.13 0.22 -27.06
C PHE A 234 11.17 -0.07 -28.20
N THR A 235 11.65 0.16 -29.41
CA THR A 235 10.97 -0.22 -30.66
C THR A 235 11.96 -0.88 -31.60
N ILE A 236 11.53 -1.91 -32.28
CA ILE A 236 12.26 -2.52 -33.37
C ILE A 236 11.54 -2.14 -34.65
N GLN A 237 12.24 -1.43 -35.53
CA GLN A 237 11.74 -1.06 -36.84
C GLN A 237 12.56 -1.76 -37.90
N ASP A 238 11.92 -2.62 -38.68
CA ASP A 238 12.56 -3.36 -39.80
C ASP A 238 13.85 -4.04 -39.37
N GLY A 239 13.79 -4.80 -38.26
CA GLY A 239 14.92 -5.55 -37.72
C GLY A 239 15.98 -4.71 -36.99
N LYS A 240 15.80 -3.41 -36.87
CA LYS A 240 16.72 -2.51 -36.15
C LYS A 240 16.15 -2.07 -34.84
N LEU A 241 16.90 -2.25 -33.73
CA LEU A 241 16.54 -1.82 -32.40
C LEU A 241 16.74 -0.30 -32.22
N TRP A 242 15.76 0.34 -31.57
CA TRP A 242 15.78 1.74 -31.15
C TRP A 242 15.37 1.86 -29.69
N MET A 243 16.22 2.48 -28.88
CA MET A 243 15.86 2.85 -27.51
C MET A 243 15.07 4.14 -27.53
N LEU A 244 13.90 4.15 -26.87
CA LEU A 244 13.03 5.32 -26.83
C LEU A 244 13.19 6.10 -25.53
N GLN A 245 13.22 5.38 -24.41
CA GLN A 245 13.32 5.98 -23.07
C GLN A 245 13.98 5.02 -22.11
N THR A 246 14.71 5.56 -21.14
CA THR A 246 15.13 4.85 -19.93
C THR A 246 14.84 5.70 -18.71
N ARG A 247 14.56 5.05 -17.60
CA ARG A 247 14.33 5.68 -16.29
C ARG A 247 14.67 4.70 -15.17
N ASN A 248 14.91 5.21 -13.97
CA ASN A 248 15.03 4.34 -12.79
C ASN A 248 13.72 3.58 -12.58
N GLY A 249 13.82 2.26 -12.51
CA GLY A 249 12.66 1.39 -12.44
C GLY A 249 11.87 1.57 -11.14
N LYS A 250 10.55 1.74 -11.28
CA LYS A 250 9.63 1.66 -10.13
C LYS A 250 9.66 0.23 -9.58
N ARG A 251 9.71 0.10 -8.26
CA ARG A 251 9.93 -1.19 -7.60
C ARG A 251 9.23 -1.28 -6.26
N THR A 252 9.03 -2.50 -5.77
CA THR A 252 8.51 -2.77 -4.42
C THR A 252 9.55 -2.42 -3.36
N GLY A 253 9.15 -2.32 -2.09
CA GLY A 253 10.07 -2.14 -0.97
C GLY A 253 11.10 -3.27 -0.85
N ALA A 254 10.70 -4.53 -1.06
CA ALA A 254 11.60 -5.68 -1.06
C ALA A 254 12.65 -5.60 -2.17
N ALA A 255 12.22 -5.27 -3.39
CA ALA A 255 13.12 -5.10 -4.52
C ALA A 255 14.09 -3.93 -4.31
N MET A 256 13.61 -2.81 -3.74
CA MET A 256 14.44 -1.65 -3.41
C MET A 256 15.60 -2.01 -2.48
N VAL A 257 15.32 -2.73 -1.41
CA VAL A 257 16.33 -3.18 -0.44
C VAL A 257 17.32 -4.13 -1.11
N ARG A 258 16.84 -5.15 -1.81
CA ARG A 258 17.68 -6.14 -2.47
C ARG A 258 18.60 -5.53 -3.52
N ILE A 259 18.07 -4.70 -4.41
CA ILE A 259 18.84 -4.03 -5.47
C ILE A 259 19.96 -3.17 -4.87
N ALA A 260 19.63 -2.35 -3.87
CA ALA A 260 20.62 -1.48 -3.24
C ALA A 260 21.72 -2.29 -2.53
N MET A 261 21.37 -3.39 -1.86
CA MET A 261 22.33 -4.26 -1.21
C MET A 261 23.22 -5.03 -2.22
N ASP A 262 22.66 -5.48 -3.33
CA ASP A 262 23.42 -6.13 -4.39
C ASP A 262 24.44 -5.17 -5.01
N LEU A 263 24.02 -3.94 -5.33
CA LEU A 263 24.91 -2.90 -5.87
C LEU A 263 26.00 -2.48 -4.86
N LEU A 264 25.68 -2.43 -3.57
CA LEU A 264 26.66 -2.17 -2.50
C LEU A 264 27.68 -3.31 -2.41
N ARG A 265 27.23 -4.57 -2.41
CA ARG A 265 28.12 -5.75 -2.36
C ARG A 265 29.00 -5.87 -3.59
N ALA A 266 28.50 -5.45 -4.73
CA ALA A 266 29.27 -5.39 -5.97
C ALA A 266 30.27 -4.23 -6.00
N GLY A 267 30.23 -3.31 -5.04
CA GLY A 267 31.07 -2.12 -5.02
C GLY A 267 30.68 -1.02 -6.00
N GLU A 268 29.50 -1.13 -6.59
CA GLU A 268 28.97 -0.18 -7.58
C GLU A 268 28.47 1.13 -6.93
N ILE A 269 28.04 1.06 -5.67
CA ILE A 269 27.63 2.21 -4.85
C ILE A 269 28.27 2.13 -3.46
N ASP A 270 28.42 3.28 -2.81
CA ASP A 270 28.88 3.34 -1.43
C ASP A 270 27.72 3.18 -0.41
N GLU A 271 28.06 3.03 0.86
CA GLU A 271 27.10 2.84 1.94
C GLU A 271 26.11 3.99 2.08
N LYS A 272 26.57 5.23 1.88
CA LYS A 272 25.70 6.41 1.98
C LYS A 272 24.70 6.47 0.83
N THR A 273 25.16 6.19 -0.38
CA THR A 273 24.30 6.11 -1.56
C THR A 273 23.27 4.99 -1.39
N CYS A 274 23.67 3.84 -0.83
CA CYS A 274 22.77 2.74 -0.53
C CYS A 274 21.64 3.20 0.42
N LEU A 275 21.97 3.90 1.50
CA LEU A 275 20.98 4.43 2.45
C LEU A 275 20.09 5.52 1.84
N LEU A 276 20.64 6.42 1.02
CA LEU A 276 19.88 7.49 0.37
C LEU A 276 18.85 6.98 -0.64
N ARG A 277 19.02 5.75 -1.14
CA ARG A 277 18.06 5.09 -2.04
C ARG A 277 16.88 4.45 -1.31
N MET A 278 16.93 4.36 0.01
CA MET A 278 15.84 3.82 0.80
C MET A 278 14.72 4.85 0.92
N GLU A 279 13.52 4.48 0.49
CA GLU A 279 12.29 5.23 0.70
C GLU A 279 11.65 4.71 2.00
N PRO A 280 11.60 5.50 3.11
CA PRO A 280 11.11 5.00 4.40
C PRO A 280 9.70 4.41 4.35
N ASN A 281 8.81 5.02 3.57
CA ASN A 281 7.44 4.53 3.42
C ASN A 281 7.36 3.13 2.81
N LYS A 282 8.29 2.79 1.92
CA LYS A 282 8.37 1.44 1.33
C LYS A 282 9.03 0.43 2.27
N LEU A 283 9.88 0.87 3.20
CA LEU A 283 10.43 0.01 4.24
C LEU A 283 9.35 -0.41 5.24
N ASP A 284 8.40 0.48 5.54
CA ASP A 284 7.29 0.17 6.43
C ASP A 284 6.44 -1.01 5.92
N GLU A 285 6.27 -1.13 4.60
CA GLU A 285 5.60 -2.28 3.99
C GLU A 285 6.24 -3.63 4.35
N LEU A 286 7.55 -3.66 4.59
CA LEU A 286 8.31 -4.87 4.92
C LEU A 286 8.16 -5.31 6.37
N LEU A 287 7.60 -4.47 7.23
CA LEU A 287 7.36 -4.77 8.65
C LEU A 287 6.03 -5.48 8.89
N HIS A 288 5.21 -5.60 7.87
CA HIS A 288 3.87 -6.19 7.96
C HIS A 288 3.77 -7.50 7.16
N PRO A 289 2.88 -8.43 7.57
CA PRO A 289 2.58 -9.61 6.75
C PRO A 289 2.13 -9.20 5.34
N VAL A 290 2.50 -9.99 4.35
CA VAL A 290 2.15 -9.77 2.94
C VAL A 290 1.51 -11.02 2.35
N PHE A 291 0.74 -10.84 1.27
CA PHE A 291 0.27 -11.96 0.46
C PHE A 291 1.29 -12.36 -0.60
N ALA A 292 1.42 -13.65 -0.86
CA ALA A 292 2.20 -14.13 -1.99
C ALA A 292 1.52 -13.71 -3.31
N LYS A 293 2.32 -13.21 -4.26
CA LYS A 293 1.81 -12.70 -5.56
C LYS A 293 1.02 -13.75 -6.35
N GLU A 294 1.43 -15.00 -6.28
CA GLU A 294 0.76 -16.09 -6.98
C GLU A 294 -0.65 -16.34 -6.43
N ASP A 295 -0.82 -16.23 -5.12
CA ASP A 295 -2.11 -16.40 -4.47
C ASP A 295 -3.03 -15.20 -4.75
N LEU A 296 -2.48 -13.97 -4.82
CA LEU A 296 -3.25 -12.77 -5.20
C LEU A 296 -3.81 -12.83 -6.62
N LYS A 297 -3.08 -13.41 -7.58
CA LYS A 297 -3.55 -13.56 -8.96
C LYS A 297 -4.81 -14.44 -9.07
N ARG A 298 -5.00 -15.36 -8.11
CA ARG A 298 -6.15 -16.27 -8.05
C ARG A 298 -7.27 -15.73 -7.16
N ALA A 299 -6.97 -14.76 -6.33
CA ALA A 299 -7.92 -14.20 -5.38
C ALA A 299 -8.91 -13.26 -6.09
N LYS A 300 -10.19 -13.37 -5.74
CA LYS A 300 -11.24 -12.53 -6.28
C LYS A 300 -11.43 -11.30 -5.40
N VAL A 301 -11.20 -10.11 -5.95
CA VAL A 301 -11.53 -8.85 -5.27
C VAL A 301 -13.05 -8.70 -5.17
N VAL A 302 -13.56 -8.43 -3.97
CA VAL A 302 -14.99 -8.27 -3.69
C VAL A 302 -15.35 -6.87 -3.18
N ALA A 303 -14.37 -6.10 -2.71
CA ALA A 303 -14.55 -4.70 -2.34
C ALA A 303 -13.21 -3.96 -2.38
N LYS A 304 -13.28 -2.62 -2.39
CA LYS A 304 -12.14 -1.74 -2.29
C LYS A 304 -12.45 -0.57 -1.37
N GLY A 305 -11.50 -0.26 -0.49
CA GLY A 305 -11.53 0.89 0.40
C GLY A 305 -10.21 1.65 0.40
N LEU A 306 -10.00 2.48 1.40
CA LEU A 306 -8.75 3.21 1.59
C LEU A 306 -7.71 2.32 2.29
N PRO A 307 -6.43 2.36 1.86
CA PRO A 307 -5.32 1.64 2.50
C PRO A 307 -4.96 2.31 3.84
N ALA A 308 -5.77 2.08 4.86
CA ALA A 308 -5.71 2.82 6.11
C ALA A 308 -4.57 2.40 7.05
N SER A 309 -4.20 1.13 7.04
CA SER A 309 -3.02 0.62 7.75
C SER A 309 -2.44 -0.57 6.97
N PRO A 310 -1.12 -0.58 6.69
CA PRO A 310 -0.52 -1.56 5.79
C PRO A 310 -0.60 -2.99 6.33
N GLY A 311 -0.26 -3.96 5.46
CA GLY A 311 -0.20 -5.38 5.76
C GLY A 311 -1.29 -6.20 5.11
N ALA A 312 -1.15 -7.51 5.25
CA ALA A 312 -2.08 -8.52 4.79
C ALA A 312 -2.72 -9.23 5.98
N ALA A 313 -4.02 -9.41 5.95
CA ALA A 313 -4.75 -10.12 6.98
C ALA A 313 -5.77 -11.07 6.35
N ALA A 314 -5.90 -12.27 6.91
CA ALA A 314 -6.96 -13.21 6.56
C ALA A 314 -7.64 -13.71 7.84
N GLY A 315 -8.97 -13.72 7.84
CA GLY A 315 -9.74 -14.15 9.00
C GLY A 315 -11.21 -14.34 8.72
N GLN A 316 -11.89 -14.91 9.69
CA GLN A 316 -13.34 -15.09 9.66
C GLN A 316 -14.02 -13.79 10.08
N ILE A 317 -15.08 -13.43 9.38
CA ILE A 317 -15.85 -12.22 9.65
C ILE A 317 -16.50 -12.30 11.03
N VAL A 318 -16.34 -11.24 11.82
CA VAL A 318 -17.09 -10.95 13.04
C VAL A 318 -17.56 -9.51 13.03
N PHE A 319 -18.70 -9.21 13.66
CA PHE A 319 -19.35 -7.91 13.59
C PHE A 319 -19.34 -7.14 14.92
N SER A 320 -18.85 -7.74 15.99
CA SER A 320 -18.73 -7.07 17.30
C SER A 320 -17.36 -7.31 17.92
N ALA A 321 -16.97 -6.44 18.86
CA ALA A 321 -15.75 -6.60 19.63
C ALA A 321 -15.81 -7.86 20.51
N GLU A 322 -16.97 -8.13 21.10
CA GLU A 322 -17.21 -9.29 21.95
C GLU A 322 -17.06 -10.61 21.18
N ASP A 323 -17.64 -10.68 19.96
CA ASP A 323 -17.48 -11.86 19.09
C ASP A 323 -16.01 -12.04 18.69
N ALA A 324 -15.29 -10.92 18.40
CA ALA A 324 -13.86 -10.98 18.07
C ALA A 324 -13.05 -11.56 19.23
N GLU A 325 -13.26 -11.11 20.46
CA GLU A 325 -12.60 -11.64 21.66
C GLU A 325 -12.93 -13.11 21.88
N ALA A 326 -14.21 -13.48 21.89
CA ALA A 326 -14.67 -14.85 22.13
C ALA A 326 -14.15 -15.85 21.08
N TRP A 327 -13.99 -15.41 19.82
CA TRP A 327 -13.46 -16.27 18.77
C TRP A 327 -11.93 -16.36 18.80
N ALA A 328 -11.25 -15.25 19.15
CA ALA A 328 -9.80 -15.24 19.32
C ALA A 328 -9.36 -16.13 20.50
N GLU A 329 -10.09 -16.17 21.63
CA GLU A 329 -9.86 -17.10 22.73
C GLU A 329 -9.90 -18.56 22.28
N LYS A 330 -10.76 -18.88 21.30
CA LYS A 330 -10.85 -20.20 20.65
C LYS A 330 -9.78 -20.40 19.57
N LYS A 331 -8.76 -19.52 19.51
CA LYS A 331 -7.66 -19.53 18.53
C LYS A 331 -8.13 -19.39 17.07
N ARG A 332 -9.29 -18.79 16.84
CA ARG A 332 -9.75 -18.47 15.49
C ARG A 332 -9.15 -17.14 15.02
N LYS A 333 -8.74 -17.08 13.77
CA LYS A 333 -8.33 -15.83 13.14
C LYS A 333 -9.58 -15.08 12.70
N VAL A 334 -9.75 -13.85 13.16
CA VAL A 334 -10.95 -13.04 12.87
C VAL A 334 -10.61 -11.73 12.18
N VAL A 335 -11.52 -11.26 11.33
CA VAL A 335 -11.53 -9.92 10.76
C VAL A 335 -12.75 -9.19 11.29
N LEU A 336 -12.52 -8.05 11.95
CA LEU A 336 -13.59 -7.23 12.50
C LEU A 336 -14.18 -6.34 11.40
N VAL A 337 -15.47 -6.53 11.09
CA VAL A 337 -16.20 -5.77 10.07
C VAL A 337 -17.20 -4.84 10.73
N ARG A 338 -17.06 -3.54 10.52
CA ARG A 338 -17.91 -2.52 11.13
C ARG A 338 -18.41 -1.51 10.10
N ILE A 339 -19.51 -0.83 10.36
CA ILE A 339 -19.87 0.39 9.62
C ILE A 339 -18.81 1.45 9.91
N GLU A 340 -18.51 1.68 11.18
CA GLU A 340 -17.41 2.50 11.70
C GLU A 340 -17.00 1.95 13.07
N THR A 341 -15.78 2.17 13.52
CA THR A 341 -15.33 1.75 14.86
C THR A 341 -15.44 2.88 15.86
N SER A 342 -15.66 2.51 17.11
CA SER A 342 -15.71 3.39 18.28
C SER A 342 -14.65 2.96 19.32
N PRO A 343 -14.40 3.75 20.38
CA PRO A 343 -13.50 3.35 21.46
C PRO A 343 -13.89 2.03 22.14
N GLU A 344 -15.15 1.63 22.09
CA GLU A 344 -15.65 0.36 22.63
C GLU A 344 -15.15 -0.86 21.83
N ASP A 345 -14.79 -0.66 20.57
CA ASP A 345 -14.27 -1.72 19.68
C ASP A 345 -12.78 -2.03 19.92
N LEU A 346 -12.06 -1.26 20.75
CA LEU A 346 -10.60 -1.38 20.94
C LEU A 346 -10.13 -2.81 21.25
N ARG A 347 -10.83 -3.51 22.13
CA ARG A 347 -10.48 -4.88 22.51
C ARG A 347 -10.63 -5.85 21.34
N GLY A 348 -11.74 -5.76 20.62
CA GLY A 348 -11.97 -6.55 19.41
C GLY A 348 -10.95 -6.25 18.31
N MET A 349 -10.58 -4.97 18.12
CA MET A 349 -9.54 -4.56 17.17
C MET A 349 -8.17 -5.15 17.54
N ALA A 350 -7.83 -5.21 18.83
CA ALA A 350 -6.54 -5.72 19.30
C ALA A 350 -6.36 -7.21 18.99
N VAL A 351 -7.40 -8.02 19.10
CA VAL A 351 -7.35 -9.47 18.84
C VAL A 351 -7.59 -9.85 17.37
N ALA A 352 -8.22 -8.96 16.60
CA ALA A 352 -8.47 -9.18 15.17
C ALA A 352 -7.17 -9.23 14.36
N GLN A 353 -7.15 -10.00 13.27
CA GLN A 353 -6.06 -10.00 12.29
C GLN A 353 -6.09 -8.73 11.44
N GLY A 354 -7.29 -8.22 11.15
CA GLY A 354 -7.50 -7.01 10.37
C GLY A 354 -8.86 -6.38 10.64
N ILE A 355 -9.00 -5.14 10.23
CA ILE A 355 -10.20 -4.32 10.41
C ILE A 355 -10.71 -3.83 9.05
N LEU A 356 -12.01 -4.01 8.80
CA LEU A 356 -12.70 -3.51 7.62
C LEU A 356 -13.84 -2.58 8.05
N THR A 357 -13.85 -1.35 7.54
CA THR A 357 -14.97 -0.44 7.81
C THR A 357 -15.62 0.08 6.53
N MET A 358 -16.95 0.18 6.56
CA MET A 358 -17.74 0.77 5.49
C MET A 358 -17.48 2.28 5.38
N ARG A 359 -17.38 2.97 6.51
CA ARG A 359 -17.14 4.41 6.62
C ARG A 359 -15.79 4.70 7.27
N GLY A 360 -15.30 5.91 7.04
CA GLY A 360 -14.08 6.42 7.65
C GLY A 360 -13.00 6.74 6.62
N GLY A 361 -12.21 7.77 6.91
CA GLY A 361 -11.04 8.18 6.13
C GLY A 361 -9.74 7.69 6.74
N MET A 362 -8.62 8.16 6.20
CA MET A 362 -7.26 7.86 6.67
C MET A 362 -6.97 8.36 8.10
N THR A 363 -7.80 9.26 8.62
CA THR A 363 -7.73 9.83 9.98
C THR A 363 -8.88 9.34 10.88
N SER A 364 -9.69 8.38 10.41
CA SER A 364 -10.76 7.79 11.23
C SER A 364 -10.21 7.03 12.44
N HIS A 365 -11.07 6.81 13.44
CA HIS A 365 -10.72 6.01 14.62
C HIS A 365 -10.16 4.64 14.23
N ALA A 366 -10.80 3.92 13.29
CA ALA A 366 -10.31 2.65 12.79
C ALA A 366 -8.89 2.74 12.23
N ALA A 367 -8.63 3.74 11.39
CA ALA A 367 -7.33 3.93 10.74
C ALA A 367 -6.21 4.28 11.74
N VAL A 368 -6.47 5.19 12.66
CA VAL A 368 -5.48 5.64 13.65
C VAL A 368 -5.15 4.53 14.64
N VAL A 369 -6.16 3.88 15.18
CA VAL A 369 -5.99 2.81 16.17
C VAL A 369 -5.34 1.58 15.53
N ALA A 370 -5.77 1.16 14.34
CA ALA A 370 -5.17 0.02 13.64
C ALA A 370 -3.67 0.25 13.38
N ARG A 371 -3.28 1.45 12.94
CA ARG A 371 -1.85 1.81 12.78
C ARG A 371 -1.10 1.76 14.11
N GLY A 372 -1.68 2.29 15.18
CA GLY A 372 -1.09 2.23 16.51
C GLY A 372 -0.90 0.80 17.03
N MET A 373 -1.75 -0.13 16.62
CA MET A 373 -1.70 -1.55 16.98
C MET A 373 -0.89 -2.39 15.98
N GLY A 374 -0.40 -1.84 14.88
CA GLY A 374 0.26 -2.60 13.80
C GLY A 374 -0.67 -3.59 13.09
N LYS A 375 -1.97 -3.29 13.01
CA LYS A 375 -3.00 -4.16 12.41
C LYS A 375 -3.36 -3.70 11.01
N CYS A 376 -3.53 -4.63 10.09
CA CYS A 376 -4.04 -4.36 8.76
C CYS A 376 -5.43 -3.69 8.82
N CYS A 377 -5.62 -2.60 8.09
CA CYS A 377 -6.91 -1.92 8.05
C CYS A 377 -7.26 -1.43 6.65
N VAL A 378 -8.46 -1.78 6.21
CA VAL A 378 -9.13 -1.20 5.05
C VAL A 378 -10.31 -0.38 5.54
N SER A 379 -10.29 0.93 5.33
CA SER A 379 -11.31 1.86 5.82
C SER A 379 -12.08 2.50 4.68
N GLY A 380 -13.33 2.91 4.93
CA GLY A 380 -14.11 3.64 3.94
C GLY A 380 -14.45 2.83 2.69
N ALA A 381 -14.70 1.53 2.82
CA ALA A 381 -15.17 0.66 1.74
C ALA A 381 -16.66 0.90 1.50
N GLY A 382 -17.02 2.06 0.94
CA GLY A 382 -18.40 2.55 0.82
C GLY A 382 -19.34 1.66 0.01
N GLU A 383 -18.81 0.72 -0.76
CA GLU A 383 -19.60 -0.22 -1.56
C GLU A 383 -20.10 -1.44 -0.75
N ILE A 384 -19.60 -1.65 0.47
CA ILE A 384 -20.06 -2.75 1.32
C ILE A 384 -21.33 -2.36 2.08
N LEU A 385 -22.19 -3.32 2.31
CA LEU A 385 -23.43 -3.13 3.09
C LEU A 385 -23.39 -4.07 4.30
N VAL A 386 -23.25 -3.50 5.49
CA VAL A 386 -23.19 -4.24 6.76
C VAL A 386 -24.55 -4.26 7.42
N ASP A 387 -25.04 -5.46 7.73
CA ASP A 387 -26.26 -5.70 8.52
C ASP A 387 -25.93 -6.42 9.82
N TYR A 388 -25.93 -5.69 10.93
CA TYR A 388 -25.62 -6.25 12.24
C TYR A 388 -26.70 -7.19 12.79
N LYS A 389 -27.96 -6.99 12.37
CA LYS A 389 -29.09 -7.79 12.84
C LYS A 389 -29.05 -9.19 12.25
N GLU A 390 -28.80 -9.27 10.95
CA GLU A 390 -28.66 -10.54 10.24
C GLU A 390 -27.23 -11.08 10.29
N LYS A 391 -26.28 -10.35 10.91
CA LYS A 391 -24.85 -10.67 10.93
C LYS A 391 -24.30 -11.01 9.54
N THR A 392 -24.52 -10.09 8.60
CA THR A 392 -24.08 -10.24 7.20
C THR A 392 -23.40 -8.99 6.66
N VAL A 393 -22.56 -9.17 5.64
CA VAL A 393 -22.02 -8.07 4.84
C VAL A 393 -22.11 -8.44 3.36
N THR A 394 -22.64 -7.52 2.55
CA THR A 394 -22.71 -7.69 1.10
C THR A 394 -21.59 -6.92 0.43
N MET A 395 -20.78 -7.60 -0.39
CA MET A 395 -19.62 -7.08 -1.10
C MET A 395 -19.55 -7.71 -2.50
N GLY A 396 -19.34 -6.91 -3.55
CA GLY A 396 -19.18 -7.41 -4.92
C GLY A 396 -20.34 -8.30 -5.40
N GLY A 397 -21.55 -8.02 -4.98
CA GLY A 397 -22.75 -8.81 -5.31
C GLY A 397 -22.90 -10.14 -4.57
N LYS A 398 -22.01 -10.45 -3.62
CA LYS A 398 -22.06 -11.64 -2.76
C LYS A 398 -22.34 -11.25 -1.31
N THR A 399 -23.22 -11.98 -0.63
CA THR A 399 -23.48 -11.81 0.80
C THR A 399 -22.66 -12.82 1.60
N PHE A 400 -21.83 -12.28 2.52
CA PHE A 400 -21.02 -13.04 3.47
C PHE A 400 -21.69 -13.03 4.83
N LYS A 401 -21.61 -14.14 5.53
CA LYS A 401 -22.13 -14.31 6.89
C LYS A 401 -21.00 -14.27 7.90
N GLU A 402 -21.35 -14.09 9.17
CA GLU A 402 -20.42 -14.29 10.27
C GLU A 402 -19.74 -15.66 10.19
N GLY A 403 -18.43 -15.68 10.26
CA GLY A 403 -17.62 -16.89 10.12
C GLY A 403 -17.11 -17.19 8.71
N ASP A 404 -17.60 -16.51 7.67
CA ASP A 404 -17.04 -16.63 6.33
C ASP A 404 -15.64 -16.00 6.29
N TRP A 405 -14.76 -16.57 5.46
CA TRP A 405 -13.40 -16.08 5.32
C TRP A 405 -13.32 -14.92 4.32
N ILE A 406 -12.60 -13.89 4.72
CA ILE A 406 -12.15 -12.81 3.85
C ILE A 406 -10.69 -12.49 4.10
N SER A 407 -10.06 -11.85 3.13
CA SER A 407 -8.68 -11.36 3.26
C SER A 407 -8.61 -9.88 2.92
N LEU A 408 -7.81 -9.14 3.67
CA LEU A 408 -7.62 -7.69 3.53
C LEU A 408 -6.20 -7.37 3.11
N ASN A 409 -6.03 -6.52 2.12
CA ASN A 409 -4.77 -5.91 1.77
C ASN A 409 -4.77 -4.44 2.21
N GLY A 410 -4.20 -4.17 3.36
CA GLY A 410 -4.14 -2.83 3.92
C GLY A 410 -3.22 -1.87 3.15
N SER A 411 -2.33 -2.38 2.29
CA SER A 411 -1.45 -1.57 1.45
C SER A 411 -2.12 -1.10 0.16
N THR A 412 -3.08 -1.87 -0.38
CA THR A 412 -3.82 -1.53 -1.62
C THR A 412 -5.27 -1.12 -1.39
N GLY A 413 -5.82 -1.43 -0.20
CA GLY A 413 -7.22 -1.21 0.13
C GLY A 413 -8.17 -2.26 -0.45
N GLU A 414 -7.67 -3.38 -0.95
CA GLU A 414 -8.47 -4.43 -1.57
C GLU A 414 -8.93 -5.46 -0.55
N VAL A 415 -10.15 -5.96 -0.75
CA VAL A 415 -10.78 -7.04 0.02
C VAL A 415 -10.99 -8.23 -0.91
N TYR A 416 -10.55 -9.41 -0.49
CA TYR A 416 -10.64 -10.64 -1.29
C TYR A 416 -11.60 -11.65 -0.67
N ASP A 417 -12.29 -12.41 -1.53
CA ASP A 417 -13.13 -13.54 -1.15
C ASP A 417 -12.26 -14.72 -0.69
N GLY A 418 -12.54 -15.23 0.49
CA GLY A 418 -11.86 -16.41 1.04
C GLY A 418 -10.55 -16.10 1.78
N GLN A 419 -9.84 -17.18 2.13
CA GLN A 419 -8.58 -17.14 2.85
C GLN A 419 -7.42 -17.13 1.87
N VAL A 420 -6.74 -15.99 1.74
CA VAL A 420 -5.47 -15.88 1.02
C VAL A 420 -4.33 -16.07 2.02
N PRO A 421 -3.37 -16.97 1.78
CA PRO A 421 -2.24 -17.19 2.68
C PRO A 421 -1.39 -15.93 2.87
N THR A 422 -0.99 -15.66 4.10
CA THR A 422 -0.09 -14.56 4.47
C THR A 422 1.29 -15.10 4.82
N THR A 423 2.33 -14.33 4.45
CA THR A 423 3.72 -14.58 4.84
C THR A 423 4.15 -13.53 5.84
N GLU A 424 4.72 -13.97 6.97
CA GLU A 424 5.28 -13.06 7.98
C GLU A 424 6.47 -12.27 7.41
N PRO A 425 6.70 -11.03 7.88
CA PRO A 425 7.81 -10.21 7.43
C PRO A 425 9.15 -10.82 7.86
N ALA A 426 10.10 -10.88 6.94
CA ALA A 426 11.48 -11.23 7.23
C ALA A 426 12.26 -9.96 7.61
N LEU A 427 12.56 -9.80 8.90
CA LEU A 427 13.34 -8.66 9.43
C LEU A 427 14.85 -8.94 9.44
N ASP A 428 15.27 -10.09 8.98
CA ASP A 428 16.66 -10.54 8.79
C ASP A 428 17.15 -10.32 7.34
N GLY A 429 18.29 -10.88 6.99
CA GLY A 429 18.83 -10.78 5.64
C GLY A 429 19.16 -9.33 5.22
N ASP A 430 18.73 -8.94 4.05
CA ASP A 430 19.04 -7.63 3.47
C ASP A 430 18.40 -6.47 4.22
N PHE A 431 17.19 -6.66 4.76
CA PHE A 431 16.54 -5.65 5.61
C PHE A 431 17.36 -5.41 6.89
N GLY A 432 17.76 -6.49 7.58
CA GLY A 432 18.61 -6.39 8.76
C GLY A 432 19.96 -5.73 8.45
N ALA A 433 20.56 -6.02 7.29
CA ALA A 433 21.80 -5.39 6.84
C ALA A 433 21.64 -3.88 6.62
N ILE A 434 20.56 -3.42 6.00
CA ILE A 434 20.24 -2.00 5.83
C ILE A 434 20.03 -1.31 7.19
N MET A 435 19.34 -1.93 8.14
CA MET A 435 19.13 -1.38 9.47
C MET A 435 20.44 -1.25 10.25
N ASN A 436 21.33 -2.24 10.15
CA ASN A 436 22.67 -2.17 10.72
C ASN A 436 23.52 -1.07 10.08
N LEU A 437 23.42 -0.93 8.75
CA LEU A 437 24.10 0.15 8.03
C LEU A 437 23.58 1.53 8.45
N ALA A 438 22.27 1.69 8.60
CA ALA A 438 21.66 2.92 9.08
C ALA A 438 22.15 3.28 10.49
N SER A 439 22.26 2.30 11.38
CA SER A 439 22.75 2.50 12.75
C SER A 439 24.18 3.04 12.80
N LYS A 440 25.02 2.72 11.81
CA LYS A 440 26.41 3.23 11.70
C LYS A 440 26.45 4.75 11.46
N TYR A 441 25.47 5.30 10.75
CA TYR A 441 25.43 6.72 10.37
C TYR A 441 24.46 7.55 11.22
N THR A 442 23.59 6.90 11.99
CA THR A 442 22.61 7.56 12.84
C THR A 442 23.28 8.24 14.04
N LYS A 443 22.93 9.50 14.29
CA LYS A 443 23.38 10.28 15.46
C LYS A 443 22.33 10.37 16.55
N THR A 444 21.07 10.08 16.21
CA THR A 444 19.91 10.17 17.10
C THR A 444 19.39 8.77 17.41
N TYR A 445 19.26 8.44 18.69
CA TYR A 445 18.72 7.15 19.12
C TYR A 445 17.20 7.13 19.02
N VAL A 446 16.64 6.02 18.52
CA VAL A 446 15.19 5.80 18.45
C VAL A 446 14.75 5.13 19.75
N ARG A 447 13.87 5.82 20.49
CA ARG A 447 13.22 5.30 21.70
C ARG A 447 11.74 5.14 21.46
N THR A 448 11.18 4.06 21.95
CA THR A 448 9.75 3.73 21.82
C THR A 448 9.00 3.93 23.13
N ASN A 449 7.68 3.91 23.06
CA ASN A 449 6.84 3.74 24.24
C ASN A 449 6.62 2.25 24.47
N ALA A 450 6.85 1.76 25.67
CA ALA A 450 6.56 0.40 26.07
C ALA A 450 6.26 0.38 27.58
N ASP A 451 5.14 -0.23 27.95
CA ASP A 451 4.59 -0.21 29.30
C ASP A 451 4.63 -1.61 29.95
N THR A 452 4.95 -2.66 29.17
CA THR A 452 5.03 -4.05 29.64
C THR A 452 6.34 -4.73 29.20
N PRO A 453 6.79 -5.79 29.87
CA PRO A 453 7.94 -6.59 29.43
C PRO A 453 7.80 -7.15 28.01
N ARG A 454 6.57 -7.51 27.62
CA ARG A 454 6.24 -8.00 26.27
C ARG A 454 6.48 -6.92 25.23
N ASP A 455 5.97 -5.70 25.48
CA ASP A 455 6.13 -4.59 24.56
C ASP A 455 7.60 -4.17 24.45
N ALA A 456 8.34 -4.20 25.56
CA ALA A 456 9.76 -3.93 25.59
C ALA A 456 10.57 -4.94 24.74
N LYS A 457 10.27 -6.24 24.85
CA LYS A 457 10.88 -7.29 24.01
C LYS A 457 10.55 -7.10 22.54
N GLN A 458 9.31 -6.78 22.21
CA GLN A 458 8.88 -6.50 20.84
C GLN A 458 9.57 -5.26 20.26
N ALA A 459 9.67 -4.19 21.07
CA ALA A 459 10.37 -2.98 20.69
C ALA A 459 11.86 -3.25 20.38
N ARG A 460 12.53 -4.05 21.20
CA ARG A 460 13.92 -4.49 20.94
C ARG A 460 14.04 -5.32 19.66
N HIS A 461 13.10 -6.21 19.42
CA HIS A 461 13.05 -6.98 18.18
C HIS A 461 12.97 -6.08 16.93
N PHE A 462 12.23 -4.99 17.00
CA PHE A 462 12.16 -3.97 15.94
C PHE A 462 13.35 -2.98 15.94
N GLY A 463 14.34 -3.15 16.79
CA GLY A 463 15.55 -2.34 16.79
C GLY A 463 15.48 -1.06 17.63
N ALA A 464 14.50 -0.92 18.53
CA ALA A 464 14.45 0.21 19.46
C ALA A 464 15.70 0.27 20.34
N GLN A 465 16.22 1.48 20.55
CA GLN A 465 17.45 1.79 21.29
C GLN A 465 17.14 2.37 22.68
N GLY A 466 16.00 2.02 23.24
CA GLY A 466 15.55 2.41 24.55
C GLY A 466 14.05 2.63 24.63
N ILE A 467 13.56 2.89 25.85
CA ILE A 467 12.19 3.31 26.11
C ILE A 467 12.17 4.81 26.40
N GLY A 468 11.43 5.56 25.59
CA GLY A 468 11.25 6.99 25.74
C GLY A 468 10.16 7.35 26.75
N LEU A 469 9.17 6.46 26.92
CA LEU A 469 8.12 6.61 27.93
C LEU A 469 7.57 5.23 28.31
N CYS A 470 7.70 4.88 29.59
CA CYS A 470 6.97 3.81 30.25
C CYS A 470 5.95 4.43 31.19
N ARG A 471 4.67 4.20 30.95
CA ARG A 471 3.56 4.76 31.71
C ARG A 471 3.10 3.74 32.74
N THR A 472 3.44 3.99 34.00
CA THR A 472 3.18 3.03 35.08
C THR A 472 1.70 2.81 35.37
N GLU A 473 0.84 3.76 35.02
CA GLU A 473 -0.62 3.61 35.14
C GLU A 473 -1.17 2.46 34.30
N HIS A 474 -0.59 2.17 33.14
CA HIS A 474 -1.05 1.08 32.29
C HIS A 474 -0.81 -0.30 32.93
N MET A 475 0.20 -0.42 33.78
CA MET A 475 0.48 -1.65 34.53
C MET A 475 -0.63 -2.00 35.52
N PHE A 476 -1.43 -1.03 35.97
CA PHE A 476 -2.45 -1.20 36.98
C PHE A 476 -3.76 -1.78 36.47
N PHE A 477 -3.98 -1.81 35.15
CA PHE A 477 -5.23 -2.32 34.57
C PHE A 477 -5.23 -3.82 34.31
N GLU A 478 -4.11 -4.53 34.48
CA GLU A 478 -4.02 -5.96 34.23
C GLU A 478 -4.46 -6.81 35.45
N GLY A 479 -5.35 -7.75 35.21
CA GLY A 479 -5.75 -8.79 36.18
C GLY A 479 -6.26 -8.21 37.51
N ASP A 480 -5.77 -8.75 38.62
CA ASP A 480 -6.19 -8.36 39.98
C ASP A 480 -5.54 -7.05 40.48
N ARG A 481 -4.65 -6.44 39.68
CA ARG A 481 -3.94 -5.22 40.08
C ARG A 481 -4.88 -4.05 40.27
N ILE A 482 -5.86 -3.90 39.40
CA ILE A 482 -6.86 -2.84 39.49
C ILE A 482 -7.64 -2.87 40.82
N LYS A 483 -7.84 -4.05 41.39
CA LYS A 483 -8.48 -4.21 42.70
C LYS A 483 -7.63 -3.61 43.81
N ALA A 484 -6.33 -3.89 43.84
CA ALA A 484 -5.40 -3.33 44.80
C ALA A 484 -5.26 -1.80 44.65
N VAL A 485 -5.31 -1.28 43.42
CA VAL A 485 -5.33 0.18 43.17
C VAL A 485 -6.60 0.81 43.71
N ARG A 486 -7.76 0.22 43.46
CA ARG A 486 -9.05 0.69 44.00
C ARG A 486 -9.10 0.61 45.51
N GLU A 487 -8.57 -0.44 46.14
CA GLU A 487 -8.40 -0.58 47.57
C GLU A 487 -7.55 0.59 48.15
N MET A 488 -6.43 0.89 47.50
CA MET A 488 -5.60 2.06 47.85
C MET A 488 -6.37 3.37 47.76
N ILE A 489 -7.15 3.59 46.69
CA ILE A 489 -7.92 4.83 46.49
C ILE A 489 -9.05 4.97 47.50
N LEU A 490 -9.73 3.88 47.85
CA LEU A 490 -10.85 3.86 48.77
C LEU A 490 -10.41 3.85 50.24
N ALA A 491 -9.13 3.59 50.52
CA ALA A 491 -8.62 3.59 51.88
C ALA A 491 -8.87 4.92 52.61
N SER A 492 -9.36 4.85 53.84
CA SER A 492 -9.68 6.00 54.65
C SER A 492 -8.48 6.64 55.35
N ASP A 493 -7.41 5.86 55.53
CA ASP A 493 -6.20 6.27 56.27
C ASP A 493 -4.90 5.80 55.57
N LEU A 494 -3.76 6.25 56.13
CA LEU A 494 -2.44 5.94 55.62
C LEU A 494 -2.11 4.44 55.70
N GLU A 495 -2.51 3.77 56.76
CA GLU A 495 -2.18 2.34 56.95
C GLU A 495 -2.94 1.46 55.97
N GLY A 496 -4.19 1.76 55.71
CA GLY A 496 -4.98 1.11 54.67
C GLY A 496 -4.37 1.28 53.29
N ARG A 497 -3.90 2.49 52.93
CA ARG A 497 -3.20 2.73 51.66
C ARG A 497 -1.89 1.97 51.59
N LYS A 498 -1.08 1.96 52.63
CA LYS A 498 0.18 1.19 52.67
C LYS A 498 -0.06 -0.32 52.52
N HIS A 499 -1.13 -0.85 53.11
CA HIS A 499 -1.51 -2.23 52.97
C HIS A 499 -1.83 -2.61 51.52
N ALA A 500 -2.61 -1.77 50.82
CA ALA A 500 -2.92 -1.96 49.40
C ALA A 500 -1.67 -1.82 48.52
N LEU A 501 -0.82 -0.81 48.79
CA LEU A 501 0.44 -0.60 48.06
C LEU A 501 1.43 -1.77 48.24
N ALA A 502 1.44 -2.41 49.40
CA ALA A 502 2.26 -3.60 49.64
C ALA A 502 1.88 -4.79 48.76
N LYS A 503 0.65 -4.85 48.27
CA LYS A 503 0.20 -5.84 47.27
C LYS A 503 0.70 -5.51 45.87
N LEU A 504 0.76 -4.21 45.52
CA LEU A 504 1.20 -3.71 44.21
C LEU A 504 2.72 -3.78 44.01
N LEU A 505 3.49 -3.55 45.08
CA LEU A 505 4.95 -3.51 45.04
C LEU A 505 5.59 -4.72 44.31
N PRO A 506 5.31 -5.99 44.68
CA PRO A 506 5.92 -7.13 44.02
C PRO A 506 5.48 -7.27 42.56
N MET A 507 4.25 -6.84 42.22
CA MET A 507 3.73 -6.90 40.86
C MET A 507 4.46 -5.90 39.94
N GLN A 508 4.57 -4.64 40.38
CA GLN A 508 5.33 -3.63 39.61
C GLN A 508 6.83 -3.93 39.55
N ARG A 509 7.40 -4.47 40.61
CA ARG A 509 8.81 -4.89 40.60
C ARG A 509 9.05 -5.92 39.49
N GLY A 510 8.21 -6.96 39.38
CA GLY A 510 8.33 -7.96 38.32
C GLY A 510 8.16 -7.36 36.92
N ASP A 511 7.32 -6.33 36.75
CA ASP A 511 7.20 -5.64 35.47
C ASP A 511 8.50 -4.88 35.11
N PHE A 512 9.06 -4.15 36.07
CA PHE A 512 10.31 -3.41 35.86
C PHE A 512 11.51 -4.35 35.64
N GLU A 513 11.62 -5.44 36.40
CA GLU A 513 12.63 -6.47 36.16
C GLU A 513 12.56 -6.97 34.72
N GLY A 514 11.36 -7.34 34.23
CA GLY A 514 11.17 -7.83 32.88
C GLY A 514 11.43 -6.76 31.79
N ILE A 515 11.11 -5.48 32.07
CA ILE A 515 11.42 -4.36 31.17
C ILE A 515 12.94 -4.11 31.13
N PHE A 516 13.61 -4.10 32.27
CA PHE A 516 15.06 -3.87 32.35
C PHE A 516 15.83 -5.01 31.73
N GLU A 517 15.41 -6.26 31.95
CA GLU A 517 15.98 -7.41 31.25
C GLU A 517 15.88 -7.29 29.73
N ALA A 518 14.69 -6.89 29.22
CA ALA A 518 14.46 -6.70 27.79
C ALA A 518 15.30 -5.55 27.22
N MET A 519 15.58 -4.52 28.02
CA MET A 519 16.30 -3.29 27.64
C MET A 519 17.74 -3.25 28.16
N ASP A 520 18.34 -4.37 28.52
CA ASP A 520 19.71 -4.41 29.02
C ASP A 520 20.68 -3.63 28.12
N GLY A 521 21.43 -2.70 28.71
CA GLY A 521 22.33 -1.77 28.03
C GLY A 521 21.67 -0.54 27.40
N PHE A 522 20.34 -0.36 27.51
CA PHE A 522 19.59 0.76 26.95
C PHE A 522 18.80 1.54 28.00
N GLY A 523 18.65 2.85 27.77
CA GLY A 523 17.96 3.73 28.71
C GLY A 523 16.44 3.49 28.71
N VAL A 524 15.85 3.49 29.91
CA VAL A 524 14.40 3.41 30.13
C VAL A 524 13.94 4.65 30.87
N THR A 525 13.02 5.41 30.27
CA THR A 525 12.40 6.57 30.94
C THR A 525 11.05 6.15 31.50
N ILE A 526 10.92 6.18 32.82
CA ILE A 526 9.71 5.78 33.52
C ILE A 526 8.97 7.02 34.00
N ARG A 527 7.69 7.10 33.71
CA ARG A 527 6.75 8.06 34.29
C ARG A 527 6.08 7.41 35.50
N LEU A 528 6.31 7.97 36.67
CA LEU A 528 5.58 7.57 37.86
C LEU A 528 4.08 7.89 37.68
N LEU A 529 3.23 7.41 38.58
CA LEU A 529 1.78 7.55 38.48
C LEU A 529 1.39 9.01 38.22
N ASP A 530 0.81 9.27 37.04
CA ASP A 530 0.47 10.60 36.57
C ASP A 530 -1.04 10.88 36.59
N PRO A 531 -1.94 10.00 36.12
CA PRO A 531 -3.37 10.33 36.05
C PRO A 531 -4.01 10.58 37.40
N PRO A 532 -5.08 11.39 37.45
CA PRO A 532 -5.89 11.56 38.66
C PRO A 532 -6.51 10.23 39.08
N LEU A 533 -6.71 10.05 40.39
CA LEU A 533 -7.20 8.77 40.95
C LEU A 533 -8.62 8.41 40.50
N HIS A 534 -9.43 9.37 40.07
CA HIS A 534 -10.78 9.09 39.58
C HIS A 534 -10.78 8.23 38.29
N GLU A 535 -9.70 8.23 37.51
CA GLU A 535 -9.60 7.39 36.28
C GLU A 535 -9.57 5.89 36.58
N PHE A 536 -9.21 5.49 37.80
CA PHE A 536 -9.11 4.07 38.19
C PHE A 536 -10.39 3.53 38.85
N VAL A 537 -11.36 4.38 39.13
CA VAL A 537 -12.60 3.97 39.80
C VAL A 537 -13.78 4.01 38.82
N PRO A 538 -14.79 3.16 39.02
CA PRO A 538 -15.93 3.11 38.11
C PRO A 538 -16.85 4.32 38.31
N HIS A 539 -17.37 4.87 37.21
CA HIS A 539 -18.31 5.99 37.21
C HIS A 539 -19.79 5.56 37.15
N GLN A 540 -20.07 4.33 36.70
CA GLN A 540 -21.44 3.84 36.61
C GLN A 540 -21.90 3.22 37.92
N THR A 541 -23.15 3.52 38.36
CA THR A 541 -23.70 3.05 39.61
C THR A 541 -23.71 1.52 39.75
N ALA A 542 -23.94 0.80 38.66
CA ALA A 542 -23.93 -0.68 38.68
C ALA A 542 -22.53 -1.23 39.06
N THR A 543 -21.48 -0.71 38.44
CA THR A 543 -20.09 -1.12 38.71
C THR A 543 -19.56 -0.56 40.04
N GLN A 544 -20.08 0.58 40.51
CA GLN A 544 -19.79 1.06 41.86
C GLN A 544 -20.39 0.15 42.93
N LYS A 545 -21.58 -0.42 42.68
CA LYS A 545 -22.20 -1.39 43.58
C LYS A 545 -21.38 -2.69 43.66
N GLU A 546 -20.93 -3.20 42.53
CA GLU A 546 -20.04 -4.37 42.50
C GLU A 546 -18.73 -4.10 43.27
N LEU A 547 -18.14 -2.93 43.08
CA LEU A 547 -16.94 -2.49 43.80
C LEU A 547 -17.20 -2.38 45.33
N ALA A 548 -18.35 -1.88 45.74
CA ALA A 548 -18.73 -1.77 47.13
C ALA A 548 -18.85 -3.17 47.78
N GLU A 549 -19.52 -4.11 47.11
CA GLU A 549 -19.63 -5.50 47.55
C GLU A 549 -18.25 -6.18 47.65
N GLU A 550 -17.39 -5.97 46.68
CA GLU A 550 -16.04 -6.53 46.63
C GLU A 550 -15.11 -6.00 47.74
N MET A 551 -15.27 -4.71 48.09
CA MET A 551 -14.47 -4.03 49.12
C MET A 551 -15.07 -4.08 50.53
N GLY A 552 -16.28 -4.64 50.68
CA GLY A 552 -16.97 -4.66 51.96
C GLY A 552 -17.43 -3.25 52.45
N LEU A 553 -17.68 -2.34 51.52
CA LEU A 553 -18.14 -0.99 51.76
C LEU A 553 -19.61 -0.83 51.35
N THR A 554 -20.25 0.26 51.80
CA THR A 554 -21.56 0.63 51.29
C THR A 554 -21.46 1.35 49.95
N LEU A 555 -22.53 1.27 49.15
CA LEU A 555 -22.58 1.99 47.86
C LEU A 555 -22.44 3.52 48.07
N GLU A 556 -23.03 4.04 49.16
CA GLU A 556 -22.95 5.45 49.52
C GLU A 556 -21.51 5.88 49.82
N GLU A 557 -20.73 5.06 50.53
CA GLU A 557 -19.31 5.35 50.81
C GLU A 557 -18.48 5.37 49.55
N VAL A 558 -18.65 4.38 48.68
CA VAL A 558 -17.93 4.32 47.40
C VAL A 558 -18.29 5.53 46.52
N LYS A 559 -19.58 5.84 46.40
CA LYS A 559 -20.06 6.95 45.59
C LYS A 559 -19.55 8.30 46.13
N ALA A 560 -19.63 8.54 47.44
CA ALA A 560 -19.11 9.76 48.04
C ALA A 560 -17.61 9.93 47.82
N LYS A 561 -16.84 8.82 47.83
CA LYS A 561 -15.41 8.87 47.56
C LYS A 561 -15.12 9.15 46.08
N VAL A 562 -15.82 8.51 45.15
CA VAL A 562 -15.69 8.74 43.72
C VAL A 562 -16.02 10.19 43.37
N ASP A 563 -17.15 10.70 43.89
CA ASP A 563 -17.59 12.10 43.70
C ASP A 563 -16.55 13.08 44.23
N SER A 564 -15.88 12.77 45.36
CA SER A 564 -14.82 13.59 45.94
C SER A 564 -13.53 13.66 45.13
N LEU A 565 -13.33 12.70 44.24
CA LEU A 565 -12.15 12.61 43.38
C LEU A 565 -12.39 13.21 41.98
N GLU A 566 -13.64 13.58 41.67
CA GLU A 566 -13.99 14.14 40.38
C GLU A 566 -13.31 15.50 40.16
N GLU A 567 -12.65 15.61 39.00
CA GLU A 567 -11.89 16.81 38.66
C GLU A 567 -12.62 17.59 37.57
N PHE A 568 -12.83 18.87 37.78
CA PHE A 568 -13.40 19.76 36.75
C PHE A 568 -12.53 19.82 35.48
N ASN A 569 -11.21 19.81 35.68
CA ASN A 569 -10.24 19.72 34.61
C ASN A 569 -9.14 18.69 34.97
N PRO A 570 -9.20 17.48 34.45
CA PRO A 570 -8.22 16.43 34.76
C PRO A 570 -6.77 16.82 34.48
N MET A 571 -6.52 17.70 33.50
CA MET A 571 -5.17 18.15 33.16
C MET A 571 -4.55 19.06 34.24
N LEU A 572 -5.34 19.80 34.95
CA LEU A 572 -4.94 20.75 36.02
C LEU A 572 -5.22 20.22 37.44
N GLY A 573 -5.88 19.07 37.54
CA GLY A 573 -6.33 18.49 38.80
C GLY A 573 -5.25 17.89 39.69
N HIS A 574 -5.68 17.08 40.64
CA HIS A 574 -4.83 16.40 41.62
C HIS A 574 -4.15 15.17 41.01
N ARG A 575 -3.06 15.39 40.29
CA ARG A 575 -2.30 14.38 39.54
C ARG A 575 -0.80 14.61 39.61
N GLY A 576 -0.01 13.61 39.15
CA GLY A 576 1.43 13.68 38.98
C GLY A 576 2.14 14.10 40.29
N CYS A 577 2.95 15.15 40.23
CA CYS A 577 3.70 15.63 41.39
C CYS A 577 2.80 16.09 42.55
N ARG A 578 1.63 16.68 42.28
CA ARG A 578 0.67 17.06 43.32
C ARG A 578 0.16 15.84 44.07
N LEU A 579 -0.18 14.77 43.36
CA LEU A 579 -0.57 13.50 43.96
C LEU A 579 0.54 12.91 44.82
N GLY A 580 1.79 12.91 44.32
CA GLY A 580 2.96 12.40 45.04
C GLY A 580 3.32 13.22 46.30
N ILE A 581 2.95 14.51 46.36
CA ILE A 581 3.09 15.33 47.57
C ILE A 581 2.02 14.96 48.62
N THR A 582 0.76 14.77 48.18
CA THR A 582 -0.35 14.45 49.08
C THR A 582 -0.31 13.02 49.57
N PHE A 583 0.09 12.08 48.71
CA PHE A 583 0.21 10.64 49.01
C PHE A 583 1.62 10.13 48.71
N PRO A 584 2.66 10.54 49.46
CA PRO A 584 4.06 10.21 49.19
C PRO A 584 4.33 8.71 49.22
N GLU A 585 3.55 7.92 49.91
CA GLU A 585 3.64 6.44 49.97
C GLU A 585 3.47 5.79 48.61
N ILE A 586 2.72 6.41 47.68
CA ILE A 586 2.60 5.90 46.28
C ILE A 586 3.92 6.04 45.55
N THR A 587 4.54 7.22 45.64
CA THR A 587 5.84 7.48 45.02
C THR A 587 6.94 6.63 45.67
N GLU A 588 6.92 6.42 46.99
CA GLU A 588 7.84 5.55 47.69
C GLU A 588 7.71 4.11 47.18
N MET A 589 6.51 3.59 47.09
CA MET A 589 6.24 2.23 46.59
C MET A 589 6.81 2.04 45.16
N GLN A 590 6.49 2.96 44.24
CA GLN A 590 6.98 2.89 42.87
C GLN A 590 8.50 3.01 42.77
N THR A 591 9.10 3.90 43.57
CA THR A 591 10.55 4.06 43.62
C THR A 591 11.23 2.77 44.11
N ARG A 592 10.68 2.13 45.13
CA ARG A 592 11.15 0.82 45.62
C ARG A 592 11.01 -0.26 44.55
N ALA A 593 9.88 -0.31 43.85
CA ALA A 593 9.68 -1.29 42.76
C ALA A 593 10.69 -1.12 41.61
N ILE A 594 11.21 0.10 41.39
CA ILE A 594 12.22 0.38 40.34
C ILE A 594 13.63 0.03 40.81
N ILE A 595 13.96 0.29 42.09
CA ILE A 595 15.36 0.23 42.58
C ILE A 595 15.67 -1.13 43.20
N GLU A 596 14.75 -1.74 43.93
CA GLU A 596 14.89 -3.06 44.56
C GLU A 596 14.65 -4.22 43.59
#